data_015762d6eb35ca2f402d83976da6f247
#
_entry.id   015762d6eb35ca2f402d83976da6f247
#
_cell.length_a   1.000
_cell.length_b   1.000
_cell.length_c   1.000
_cell.angle_alpha   90.00
_cell.angle_beta   90.00
_cell.angle_gamma   90.00
#
_symmetry.space_group_name_H-M   'P 1'
#
loop_
_entity.id
_entity.type
_entity.pdbx_description
1 polymer ?
#
loop_
_entity_poly.entity_id
_entity_poly.type
_entity_poly.pdbx_seq_one_letter_code
_entity_poly.pdbx_strand_id
1 'polypeptide(L)'
;MNIMRFLFSSKNEDESNKNIKLEDKFKVKEETNLSEEIYPITYSINYLKNRTYDLIKEESSTTNEIKKIEESFIGVKNKAKEINISVSSFNEHFNDIKVVSDEFSNRMNNILKCVEESQKKVMNLKDSSKSVEESFKIIENTFEQFKKSYVTIKEYTTSIIDIADQTNLLALNASIEAARAGEQGKGFAVVAEEVKDLSGKIKELVNGVNTSMDNVENDTKQLNISLQNSQSALNESYENVNDTEEIFDEIKVNVNGVSDINEKISNAINNSNLEIKNISNNIEHSTKYYDRVTSDINNLNTQLTHKGIIFEDINNFLEQMNPLINSIVEKHE
;
A
#
# COMPACT_ATOMS: atom_id res chain seq x y z
N MET A 1 -19.16 -30.63 65.83
CA MET A 1 -19.62 -30.16 67.14
C MET A 1 -20.64 -31.16 67.79
N ASN A 2 -20.45 -32.48 67.57
CA ASN A 2 -21.35 -33.52 68.12
C ASN A 2 -20.65 -34.81 68.55
N ILE A 3 -19.31 -34.82 68.67
CA ILE A 3 -18.56 -36.00 69.17
C ILE A 3 -18.04 -35.85 70.60
N MET A 4 -18.01 -34.59 71.12
CA MET A 4 -17.55 -34.32 72.47
C MET A 4 -18.64 -34.45 73.57
N ARG A 5 -19.87 -34.81 73.24
CA ARG A 5 -21.00 -34.91 74.23
C ARG A 5 -21.26 -36.31 74.72
N PHE A 6 -20.49 -37.31 74.25
CA PHE A 6 -20.74 -38.73 74.66
C PHE A 6 -19.80 -39.23 75.75
N LEU A 7 -18.87 -38.42 76.19
CA LEU A 7 -17.87 -38.86 77.18
C LEU A 7 -18.06 -38.37 78.62
N PHE A 8 -19.14 -37.60 78.93
CA PHE A 8 -19.34 -37.12 80.28
C PHE A 8 -20.84 -37.11 80.63
N SER A 9 -21.41 -38.32 80.88
CA SER A 9 -22.65 -38.46 81.69
C SER A 9 -22.79 -39.89 82.18
N SER A 10 -22.34 -40.12 83.32
CA SER A 10 -23.26 -40.73 84.37
C SER A 10 -22.44 -40.89 85.65
N LYS A 11 -23.06 -40.32 86.64
CA LYS A 11 -22.63 -40.28 88.04
C LYS A 11 -23.59 -41.08 88.88
N ASN A 12 -22.99 -41.79 89.88
CA ASN A 12 -23.52 -42.16 91.23
C ASN A 12 -24.60 -43.25 91.38
N GLU A 13 -24.20 -44.05 92.27
CA GLU A 13 -24.65 -44.52 93.64
C GLU A 13 -25.05 -46.01 93.56
N ASP A 14 -24.68 -46.93 94.39
CA ASP A 14 -24.66 -47.15 95.79
C ASP A 14 -23.97 -48.46 96.19
N GLU A 15 -23.18 -48.36 97.09
CA GLU A 15 -22.82 -49.03 98.33
C GLU A 15 -22.82 -50.54 98.47
N SER A 16 -21.63 -50.97 98.87
CA SER A 16 -21.26 -51.87 100.02
C SER A 16 -21.75 -53.30 100.07
N ASN A 17 -20.74 -54.20 100.24
CA ASN A 17 -20.76 -55.58 100.75
C ASN A 17 -20.82 -56.70 99.69
N LYS A 18 -19.61 -57.07 99.22
CA LYS A 18 -19.21 -58.47 99.06
C LYS A 18 -17.68 -58.49 98.74
N ASN A 19 -16.88 -58.21 99.77
CA ASN A 19 -15.46 -58.44 99.69
C ASN A 19 -15.12 -59.94 99.76
N ILE A 20 -14.10 -60.38 99.05
CA ILE A 20 -13.26 -61.61 99.11
C ILE A 20 -13.55 -62.70 98.05
N LYS A 21 -14.35 -62.58 97.09
CA LYS A 21 -14.34 -63.47 95.93
C LYS A 21 -14.39 -62.72 94.54
N LEU A 22 -14.15 -61.44 94.56
CA LEU A 22 -14.26 -60.57 93.44
C LEU A 22 -12.88 -60.14 92.84
N GLU A 23 -11.77 -60.29 93.62
CA GLU A 23 -10.47 -59.77 93.16
C GLU A 23 -9.95 -60.52 91.95
N ASP A 24 -10.04 -61.87 91.84
CA ASP A 24 -9.59 -62.62 90.67
C ASP A 24 -10.51 -62.51 89.44
N LYS A 25 -11.77 -62.29 89.64
CA LYS A 25 -12.71 -62.05 88.54
C LYS A 25 -12.63 -60.59 88.01
N PHE A 26 -12.24 -59.68 88.92
CA PHE A 26 -12.07 -58.29 88.53
C PHE A 26 -10.74 -58.09 87.72
N LYS A 27 -9.63 -58.78 88.11
CA LYS A 27 -8.35 -58.70 87.31
C LYS A 27 -8.54 -59.21 85.89
N VAL A 28 -9.09 -60.39 85.67
CA VAL A 28 -9.37 -60.97 84.34
C VAL A 28 -10.40 -60.12 83.57
N LYS A 29 -11.34 -59.48 84.26
CA LYS A 29 -12.32 -58.58 83.63
C LYS A 29 -11.76 -57.19 83.36
N GLU A 30 -10.76 -56.71 84.14
CA GLU A 30 -10.04 -55.46 83.86
C GLU A 30 -9.10 -55.66 82.69
N GLU A 31 -8.33 -56.76 82.59
CA GLU A 31 -7.41 -56.99 81.47
C GLU A 31 -8.15 -57.14 80.12
N THR A 32 -9.28 -57.85 80.06
CA THR A 32 -10.13 -57.97 78.87
C THR A 32 -10.78 -56.63 78.50
N ASN A 33 -11.10 -55.81 79.48
CA ASN A 33 -11.74 -54.50 79.27
C ASN A 33 -10.70 -53.46 78.74
N LEU A 34 -9.47 -53.50 79.24
CA LEU A 34 -8.40 -52.57 78.85
C LEU A 34 -7.98 -52.85 77.43
N SER A 35 -7.80 -54.11 76.98
CA SER A 35 -7.48 -54.46 75.61
C SER A 35 -8.58 -54.05 74.61
N GLU A 36 -9.83 -54.21 74.99
CA GLU A 36 -11.02 -53.78 74.19
C GLU A 36 -11.09 -52.25 74.08
N GLU A 37 -10.68 -51.48 75.10
CA GLU A 37 -10.65 -50.02 75.12
C GLU A 37 -9.46 -49.42 74.37
N ILE A 38 -8.32 -50.09 74.39
CA ILE A 38 -7.10 -49.60 73.69
C ILE A 38 -7.11 -49.87 72.18
N TYR A 39 -7.78 -50.93 71.76
CA TYR A 39 -7.87 -51.27 70.33
C TYR A 39 -8.44 -50.12 69.45
N PRO A 40 -9.58 -49.49 69.82
CA PRO A 40 -10.07 -48.33 69.01
C PRO A 40 -9.12 -47.14 68.96
N ILE A 41 -8.36 -46.91 70.03
CA ILE A 41 -7.38 -45.83 70.13
C ILE A 41 -6.22 -46.12 69.16
N THR A 42 -5.64 -47.32 69.22
CA THR A 42 -4.60 -47.77 68.34
C THR A 42 -5.03 -47.73 66.85
N TYR A 43 -6.24 -48.21 66.57
CA TYR A 43 -6.84 -48.11 65.25
C TYR A 43 -6.95 -46.66 64.75
N SER A 44 -7.45 -45.75 65.59
CA SER A 44 -7.60 -44.34 65.30
C SER A 44 -6.25 -43.66 65.02
N ILE A 45 -5.19 -43.97 65.74
CA ILE A 45 -3.86 -43.44 65.56
C ILE A 45 -3.29 -43.92 64.20
N ASN A 46 -3.42 -45.19 63.89
CA ASN A 46 -2.95 -45.72 62.59
C ASN A 46 -3.75 -45.15 61.44
N TYR A 47 -5.05 -44.96 61.60
CA TYR A 47 -5.89 -44.32 60.62
C TYR A 47 -5.44 -42.86 60.37
N LEU A 48 -5.25 -42.08 61.44
CA LEU A 48 -4.79 -40.70 61.38
C LEU A 48 -3.38 -40.59 60.76
N LYS A 49 -2.46 -41.50 61.10
CA LYS A 49 -1.11 -41.57 60.53
C LYS A 49 -1.16 -41.77 59.02
N ASN A 50 -1.98 -42.72 58.52
CA ASN A 50 -2.18 -42.93 57.10
C ASN A 50 -2.77 -41.70 56.39
N ARG A 51 -3.75 -41.06 57.02
CA ARG A 51 -4.37 -39.83 56.46
C ARG A 51 -3.42 -38.65 56.44
N THR A 52 -2.59 -38.49 57.46
CA THR A 52 -1.54 -37.46 57.48
C THR A 52 -0.51 -37.69 56.36
N TYR A 53 -0.14 -38.96 56.13
CA TYR A 53 0.73 -39.32 55.01
C TYR A 53 0.10 -38.95 53.65
N ASP A 54 -1.19 -39.29 53.46
CA ASP A 54 -1.92 -38.92 52.22
C ASP A 54 -1.94 -37.38 52.04
N LEU A 55 -2.22 -36.63 53.11
CA LEU A 55 -2.21 -35.17 53.07
C LEU A 55 -0.83 -34.58 52.70
N ILE A 56 0.25 -35.11 53.26
CA ILE A 56 1.63 -34.68 52.91
C ILE A 56 1.92 -34.92 51.40
N LYS A 57 1.45 -36.07 50.88
CA LYS A 57 1.60 -36.40 49.47
C LYS A 57 0.81 -35.43 48.56
N GLU A 58 -0.44 -35.12 48.92
CA GLU A 58 -1.28 -34.14 48.19
C GLU A 58 -0.67 -32.75 48.25
N GLU A 59 -0.10 -32.33 49.38
CA GLU A 59 0.56 -31.04 49.52
C GLU A 59 1.81 -30.92 48.66
N SER A 60 2.63 -31.99 48.57
CA SER A 60 3.77 -32.05 47.68
C SER A 60 3.34 -31.89 46.21
N SER A 61 2.22 -32.53 45.81
CA SER A 61 1.62 -32.35 44.48
C SER A 61 1.18 -30.91 44.25
N THR A 62 0.48 -30.32 45.23
CA THR A 62 0.03 -28.92 45.15
C THR A 62 1.20 -27.95 45.02
N THR A 63 2.29 -28.16 45.76
CA THR A 63 3.51 -27.36 45.68
C THR A 63 4.11 -27.40 44.27
N ASN A 64 4.16 -28.58 43.64
CA ASN A 64 4.64 -28.74 42.27
C ASN A 64 3.74 -28.03 41.25
N GLU A 65 2.45 -28.04 41.45
CA GLU A 65 1.49 -27.35 40.59
C GLU A 65 1.63 -25.82 40.68
N ILE A 66 1.77 -25.30 41.90
CA ILE A 66 2.03 -23.87 42.12
C ILE A 66 3.32 -23.42 41.44
N LYS A 67 4.37 -24.24 41.49
CA LYS A 67 5.62 -23.93 40.81
C LYS A 67 5.43 -23.86 39.28
N LYS A 68 4.65 -24.76 38.69
CA LYS A 68 4.32 -24.71 37.24
C LYS A 68 3.50 -23.44 36.90
N ILE A 69 2.60 -23.04 37.77
CA ILE A 69 1.83 -21.79 37.63
C ILE A 69 2.78 -20.59 37.66
N GLU A 70 3.71 -20.53 38.59
CA GLU A 70 4.72 -19.47 38.68
C GLU A 70 5.56 -19.36 37.41
N GLU A 71 6.10 -20.48 36.91
CA GLU A 71 6.86 -20.56 35.65
C GLU A 71 6.03 -20.06 34.45
N SER A 72 4.73 -20.42 34.41
CA SER A 72 3.80 -19.98 33.37
C SER A 72 3.58 -18.46 33.40
N PHE A 73 3.40 -17.88 34.60
CA PHE A 73 3.24 -16.42 34.76
C PHE A 73 4.49 -15.63 34.44
N ILE A 74 5.70 -16.16 34.71
CA ILE A 74 6.97 -15.58 34.25
C ILE A 74 6.98 -15.55 32.71
N GLY A 75 6.54 -16.62 32.05
CA GLY A 75 6.41 -16.68 30.59
C GLY A 75 5.44 -15.63 30.05
N VAL A 76 4.28 -15.47 30.67
CA VAL A 76 3.27 -14.46 30.29
C VAL A 76 3.81 -13.04 30.46
N LYS A 77 4.52 -12.75 31.55
CA LYS A 77 5.17 -11.44 31.79
C LYS A 77 6.22 -11.11 30.73
N ASN A 78 7.00 -12.09 30.31
CA ASN A 78 7.95 -11.91 29.22
C ASN A 78 7.26 -11.64 27.87
N LYS A 79 6.17 -12.36 27.58
CA LYS A 79 5.36 -12.10 26.39
C LYS A 79 4.75 -10.69 26.39
N ALA A 80 4.28 -10.20 27.53
CA ALA A 80 3.81 -8.82 27.66
C ALA A 80 4.89 -7.78 27.33
N LYS A 81 6.13 -8.03 27.73
CA LYS A 81 7.26 -7.18 27.35
C LYS A 81 7.56 -7.21 25.84
N GLU A 82 7.54 -8.39 25.23
CA GLU A 82 7.70 -8.52 23.77
C GLU A 82 6.61 -7.76 23.00
N ILE A 83 5.36 -7.84 23.47
CA ILE A 83 4.24 -7.08 22.87
C ILE A 83 4.48 -5.58 23.00
N ASN A 84 4.97 -5.07 24.16
CA ASN A 84 5.31 -3.65 24.31
C ASN A 84 6.39 -3.18 23.33
N ILE A 85 7.41 -4.00 23.07
CA ILE A 85 8.43 -3.69 22.07
C ILE A 85 7.79 -3.62 20.68
N SER A 86 6.92 -4.58 20.35
CA SER A 86 6.20 -4.59 19.07
C SER A 86 5.30 -3.36 18.90
N VAL A 87 4.60 -2.95 19.96
CA VAL A 87 3.76 -1.73 19.99
C VAL A 87 4.61 -0.48 19.72
N SER A 88 5.80 -0.40 20.30
CA SER A 88 6.73 0.71 20.04
C SER A 88 7.18 0.75 18.59
N SER A 89 7.52 -0.41 18.01
CA SER A 89 7.89 -0.50 16.59
C SER A 89 6.73 -0.14 15.65
N PHE A 90 5.49 -0.53 15.98
CA PHE A 90 4.32 -0.11 15.21
C PHE A 90 4.13 1.41 15.21
N ASN A 91 4.33 2.07 16.36
CA ASN A 91 4.25 3.53 16.43
C ASN A 91 5.30 4.21 15.51
N GLU A 92 6.51 3.68 15.47
CA GLU A 92 7.57 4.16 14.58
C GLU A 92 7.17 3.99 13.11
N HIS A 93 6.73 2.78 12.73
CA HIS A 93 6.31 2.49 11.35
C HIS A 93 5.12 3.36 10.90
N PHE A 94 4.11 3.60 11.76
CA PHE A 94 3.00 4.47 11.39
C PHE A 94 3.41 5.92 11.25
N ASN A 95 4.38 6.39 12.03
CA ASN A 95 4.96 7.72 11.83
C ASN A 95 5.70 7.81 10.48
N ASP A 96 6.47 6.80 10.11
CA ASP A 96 7.15 6.73 8.81
C ASP A 96 6.14 6.72 7.66
N ILE A 97 5.06 5.92 7.75
CA ILE A 97 4.00 5.89 6.73
C ILE A 97 3.33 7.26 6.62
N LYS A 98 3.14 7.98 7.73
CA LYS A 98 2.59 9.34 7.72
C LYS A 98 3.50 10.31 6.96
N VAL A 99 4.81 10.28 7.23
CA VAL A 99 5.79 11.11 6.51
C VAL A 99 5.76 10.82 5.01
N VAL A 100 5.74 9.53 4.62
CA VAL A 100 5.65 9.11 3.22
C VAL A 100 4.33 9.57 2.59
N SER A 101 3.20 9.50 3.31
CA SER A 101 1.88 9.96 2.86
C SER A 101 1.86 11.47 2.60
N ASP A 102 2.47 12.25 3.48
CA ASP A 102 2.59 13.71 3.32
C ASP A 102 3.48 14.07 2.11
N GLU A 103 4.60 13.37 1.93
CA GLU A 103 5.47 13.54 0.76
C GLU A 103 4.73 13.17 -0.54
N PHE A 104 3.96 12.10 -0.52
CA PHE A 104 3.16 11.65 -1.64
C PHE A 104 2.11 12.69 -2.05
N SER A 105 1.41 13.29 -1.07
CA SER A 105 0.47 14.39 -1.31
C SER A 105 1.14 15.58 -2.00
N ASN A 106 2.34 15.97 -1.54
CA ASN A 106 3.11 17.04 -2.16
C ASN A 106 3.51 16.72 -3.61
N ARG A 107 3.88 15.48 -3.90
CA ARG A 107 4.21 15.03 -5.27
C ARG A 107 2.99 15.07 -6.18
N MET A 108 1.81 14.66 -5.70
CA MET A 108 0.56 14.75 -6.47
C MET A 108 0.21 16.19 -6.81
N ASN A 109 0.35 17.13 -5.87
CA ASN A 109 0.15 18.56 -6.13
C ASN A 109 1.13 19.11 -7.17
N ASN A 110 2.37 18.65 -7.15
CA ASN A 110 3.36 19.06 -8.16
C ASN A 110 3.02 18.50 -9.55
N ILE A 111 2.51 17.26 -9.65
CA ILE A 111 2.03 16.69 -10.91
C ILE A 111 0.88 17.52 -11.47
N LEU A 112 -0.11 17.92 -10.65
CA LEU A 112 -1.22 18.78 -11.08
C LEU A 112 -0.74 20.10 -11.65
N LYS A 113 0.24 20.76 -11.01
CA LYS A 113 0.86 21.98 -11.53
C LYS A 113 1.55 21.75 -12.88
N CYS A 114 2.31 20.66 -13.01
CA CYS A 114 2.95 20.31 -14.28
C CYS A 114 1.94 20.06 -15.40
N VAL A 115 0.81 19.43 -15.08
CA VAL A 115 -0.29 19.18 -16.02
C VAL A 115 -0.91 20.52 -16.45
N GLU A 116 -1.20 21.42 -15.52
CA GLU A 116 -1.75 22.76 -15.84
C GLU A 116 -0.81 23.58 -16.75
N GLU A 117 0.48 23.57 -16.46
CA GLU A 117 1.48 24.23 -17.30
C GLU A 117 1.58 23.60 -18.70
N SER A 118 1.48 22.27 -18.77
CA SER A 118 1.51 21.53 -20.02
C SER A 118 0.24 21.78 -20.85
N GLN A 119 -0.94 21.80 -20.24
CA GLN A 119 -2.18 22.18 -20.91
C GLN A 119 -2.11 23.59 -21.51
N LYS A 120 -1.52 24.55 -20.80
CA LYS A 120 -1.29 25.90 -21.34
C LYS A 120 -0.38 25.90 -22.56
N LYS A 121 0.68 25.06 -22.58
CA LYS A 121 1.56 24.92 -23.76
C LYS A 121 0.85 24.30 -24.95
N VAL A 122 -0.01 23.29 -24.69
CA VAL A 122 -0.84 22.67 -25.73
C VAL A 122 -1.83 23.67 -26.33
N MET A 123 -2.46 24.50 -25.49
CA MET A 123 -3.34 25.57 -25.96
C MET A 123 -2.60 26.56 -26.86
N ASN A 124 -1.38 26.99 -26.47
CA ASN A 124 -0.53 27.86 -27.33
C ASN A 124 -0.14 27.18 -28.65
N LEU A 125 0.09 25.86 -28.63
CA LEU A 125 0.36 25.09 -29.84
C LEU A 125 -0.84 25.06 -30.79
N LYS A 126 -2.04 24.91 -30.24
CA LYS A 126 -3.31 24.95 -30.97
C LYS A 126 -3.52 26.31 -31.67
N ASP A 127 -3.25 27.42 -30.95
CA ASP A 127 -3.34 28.76 -31.52
C ASP A 127 -2.26 28.99 -32.62
N SER A 128 -1.05 28.48 -32.40
CA SER A 128 0.03 28.52 -33.38
C SER A 128 -0.33 27.73 -34.65
N SER A 129 -0.91 26.55 -34.49
CA SER A 129 -1.37 25.71 -35.61
C SER A 129 -2.47 26.41 -36.42
N LYS A 130 -3.40 27.11 -35.72
CA LYS A 130 -4.41 27.92 -36.38
C LYS A 130 -3.82 29.06 -37.21
N SER A 131 -2.80 29.72 -36.72
CA SER A 131 -2.10 30.78 -37.46
C SER A 131 -1.39 30.23 -38.69
N VAL A 132 -0.87 29.00 -38.62
CA VAL A 132 -0.30 28.29 -39.78
C VAL A 132 -1.40 27.95 -40.82
N GLU A 133 -2.54 27.49 -40.39
CA GLU A 133 -3.70 27.24 -41.28
C GLU A 133 -4.16 28.51 -42.02
N GLU A 134 -4.24 29.63 -41.32
CA GLU A 134 -4.56 30.91 -41.92
C GLU A 134 -3.49 31.34 -42.96
N SER A 135 -2.22 31.07 -42.67
CA SER A 135 -1.11 31.32 -43.63
C SER A 135 -1.22 30.45 -44.87
N PHE A 136 -1.62 29.17 -44.73
CA PHE A 136 -1.85 28.32 -45.89
C PHE A 136 -3.00 28.83 -46.77
N LYS A 137 -4.09 29.33 -46.20
CA LYS A 137 -5.20 29.94 -46.93
C LYS A 137 -4.74 31.16 -47.74
N ILE A 138 -3.84 31.99 -47.19
CA ILE A 138 -3.25 33.12 -47.89
C ILE A 138 -2.36 32.65 -49.05
N ILE A 139 -1.53 31.64 -48.82
CA ILE A 139 -0.69 31.05 -49.86
C ILE A 139 -1.54 30.49 -51.00
N GLU A 140 -2.58 29.75 -50.69
CA GLU A 140 -3.53 29.15 -51.67
C GLU A 140 -4.16 30.25 -52.55
N ASN A 141 -4.66 31.32 -51.93
CA ASN A 141 -5.23 32.48 -52.63
C ASN A 141 -4.20 33.17 -53.55
N THR A 142 -2.97 33.37 -53.05
CA THR A 142 -1.89 33.96 -53.80
C THR A 142 -1.49 33.07 -55.00
N PHE A 143 -1.55 31.76 -54.77
CA PHE A 143 -1.25 30.77 -55.80
C PHE A 143 -2.29 30.76 -56.92
N GLU A 144 -3.55 30.87 -56.63
CA GLU A 144 -4.63 30.99 -57.64
C GLU A 144 -4.47 32.27 -58.45
N GLN A 145 -4.05 33.39 -57.86
CA GLN A 145 -3.76 34.64 -58.59
C GLN A 145 -2.56 34.47 -59.52
N PHE A 146 -1.48 33.82 -59.00
CA PHE A 146 -0.31 33.52 -59.80
C PHE A 146 -0.62 32.68 -61.02
N LYS A 147 -1.43 31.63 -60.89
CA LYS A 147 -1.93 30.77 -61.97
C LYS A 147 -2.67 31.56 -63.04
N LYS A 148 -3.52 32.51 -62.65
CA LYS A 148 -4.23 33.38 -63.62
C LYS A 148 -3.21 34.26 -64.40
N SER A 149 -2.27 34.85 -63.69
CA SER A 149 -1.21 35.66 -64.35
C SER A 149 -0.37 34.84 -65.31
N TYR A 150 -0.06 33.59 -64.91
CA TYR A 150 0.70 32.64 -65.77
C TYR A 150 -0.06 32.38 -67.10
N VAL A 151 -1.37 32.04 -66.99
CA VAL A 151 -2.18 31.81 -68.19
C VAL A 151 -2.21 33.04 -69.12
N THR A 152 -2.36 34.24 -68.59
CA THR A 152 -2.35 35.50 -69.33
C THR A 152 -1.01 35.75 -70.03
N ILE A 153 0.12 35.46 -69.37
CA ILE A 153 1.43 35.58 -69.98
C ILE A 153 1.56 34.60 -71.16
N LYS A 154 1.10 33.36 -71.02
CA LYS A 154 1.10 32.33 -72.08
C LYS A 154 0.30 32.77 -73.32
N GLU A 155 -0.88 33.40 -73.06
CA GLU A 155 -1.67 34.00 -74.17
C GLU A 155 -0.93 35.14 -74.88
N TYR A 156 -0.25 36.02 -74.17
CA TYR A 156 0.52 37.10 -74.74
C TYR A 156 1.71 36.57 -75.53
N THR A 157 2.45 35.56 -75.04
CA THR A 157 3.58 34.98 -75.80
C THR A 157 3.11 34.32 -77.08
N THR A 158 1.94 33.66 -77.07
CA THR A 158 1.36 33.11 -78.29
C THR A 158 0.99 34.20 -79.29
N SER A 159 0.42 35.33 -78.87
CA SER A 159 0.10 36.47 -79.73
C SER A 159 1.33 37.12 -80.27
N ILE A 160 2.47 37.20 -79.54
CA ILE A 160 3.71 37.75 -80.04
C ILE A 160 4.35 36.86 -81.13
N ILE A 161 4.25 35.54 -80.99
CA ILE A 161 4.64 34.60 -82.05
C ILE A 161 3.84 34.82 -83.30
N ASP A 162 2.50 34.95 -83.19
CA ASP A 162 1.67 35.22 -84.37
C ASP A 162 2.02 36.54 -85.07
N ILE A 163 2.27 37.61 -84.29
CA ILE A 163 2.76 38.89 -84.81
C ILE A 163 4.09 38.74 -85.50
N ALA A 164 5.05 38.00 -84.92
CA ALA A 164 6.35 37.76 -85.50
C ALA A 164 6.24 36.96 -86.80
N ASP A 165 5.34 35.96 -86.89
CA ASP A 165 5.11 35.20 -88.10
C ASP A 165 4.45 36.06 -89.16
N GLN A 166 3.52 36.89 -88.88
CA GLN A 166 2.94 37.87 -89.83
C GLN A 166 3.99 38.87 -90.30
N THR A 167 4.85 39.36 -89.36
CA THR A 167 5.94 40.30 -89.73
C THR A 167 6.97 39.64 -90.62
N ASN A 168 7.34 38.40 -90.41
CA ASN A 168 8.24 37.63 -91.27
C ASN A 168 7.62 37.40 -92.63
N LEU A 169 6.35 37.12 -92.73
CA LEU A 169 5.66 36.99 -94.04
C LEU A 169 5.61 38.32 -94.79
N LEU A 170 5.36 39.44 -94.11
CA LEU A 170 5.39 40.77 -94.72
C LEU A 170 6.76 41.14 -95.19
N ALA A 171 7.80 40.85 -94.43
CA ALA A 171 9.19 41.07 -94.78
C ALA A 171 9.59 40.20 -95.96
N LEU A 172 9.18 38.94 -96.02
CA LEU A 172 9.43 38.06 -97.17
C LEU A 172 8.77 38.58 -98.45
N ASN A 173 7.53 39.01 -98.40
CA ASN A 173 6.82 39.61 -99.51
C ASN A 173 7.50 40.91 -99.97
N ALA A 174 7.97 41.75 -99.04
CA ALA A 174 8.74 42.97 -99.37
C ALA A 174 10.09 42.66 -100.03
N SER A 175 10.83 41.65 -99.55
CA SER A 175 12.07 41.16 -100.11
C SER A 175 11.86 40.69 -101.61
N ILE A 176 10.78 39.98 -101.88
CA ILE A 176 10.40 39.49 -103.18
C ILE A 176 10.14 40.68 -104.13
N GLU A 177 9.34 41.66 -103.69
CA GLU A 177 9.00 42.81 -104.48
C GLU A 177 10.18 43.75 -104.70
N ALA A 178 11.07 43.91 -103.73
CA ALA A 178 12.33 44.61 -103.81
C ALA A 178 13.25 43.96 -104.84
N ALA A 179 13.36 42.64 -104.88
CA ALA A 179 14.10 41.90 -105.92
C ALA A 179 13.52 42.12 -107.33
N ARG A 180 12.22 42.24 -107.45
CA ARG A 180 11.48 42.49 -108.64
C ARG A 180 11.73 43.89 -109.21
N ALA A 181 11.98 44.90 -108.40
CA ALA A 181 12.26 46.27 -108.71
C ALA A 181 13.76 46.48 -109.22
N GLY A 182 14.59 45.47 -109.24
CA GLY A 182 15.93 45.46 -109.70
C GLY A 182 16.85 46.44 -108.95
N GLU A 183 17.66 47.25 -109.67
CA GLU A 183 18.62 48.21 -109.06
C GLU A 183 17.95 49.25 -108.18
N GLN A 184 16.73 49.68 -108.43
CA GLN A 184 16.02 50.68 -107.68
C GLN A 184 15.49 50.12 -106.33
N GLY A 185 15.37 48.77 -106.20
CA GLY A 185 14.84 48.10 -104.99
C GLY A 185 15.94 47.67 -103.99
N LYS A 186 17.21 47.83 -104.28
CA LYS A 186 18.34 47.35 -103.46
C LYS A 186 18.28 47.82 -102.01
N GLY A 187 17.96 49.10 -101.74
CA GLY A 187 17.84 49.65 -100.39
C GLY A 187 16.63 49.05 -99.57
N PHE A 188 15.51 48.78 -100.28
CA PHE A 188 14.34 48.12 -99.69
C PHE A 188 14.59 46.65 -99.42
N ALA A 189 15.37 45.96 -100.26
CA ALA A 189 15.70 44.54 -99.99
C ALA A 189 16.54 44.36 -98.70
N VAL A 190 17.44 45.25 -98.40
CA VAL A 190 18.24 45.23 -97.15
C VAL A 190 17.36 45.43 -95.92
N VAL A 191 16.44 46.42 -95.99
CA VAL A 191 15.51 46.66 -94.87
C VAL A 191 14.58 45.47 -94.65
N ALA A 192 14.06 44.89 -95.76
CA ALA A 192 13.19 43.71 -95.65
C ALA A 192 13.88 42.47 -95.04
N GLU A 193 15.16 42.24 -95.40
CA GLU A 193 15.94 41.15 -94.83
C GLU A 193 16.22 41.41 -93.36
N GLU A 194 16.55 42.67 -92.95
CA GLU A 194 16.73 43.04 -91.53
C GLU A 194 15.44 42.86 -90.68
N VAL A 195 14.30 43.20 -91.23
CA VAL A 195 12.94 42.98 -90.54
C VAL A 195 12.64 41.49 -90.45
N LYS A 196 13.00 40.71 -91.47
CA LYS A 196 12.83 39.23 -91.44
C LYS A 196 13.73 38.62 -90.35
N ASP A 197 14.96 39.01 -90.25
CA ASP A 197 15.96 38.57 -89.27
C ASP A 197 15.47 38.97 -87.84
N LEU A 198 14.96 40.18 -87.67
CA LEU A 198 14.39 40.68 -86.42
C LEU A 198 13.18 39.85 -86.01
N SER A 199 12.27 39.53 -86.90
CA SER A 199 11.11 38.68 -86.64
C SER A 199 11.55 37.26 -86.21
N GLY A 200 12.61 36.73 -86.85
CA GLY A 200 13.19 35.44 -86.43
C GLY A 200 13.76 35.47 -85.00
N LYS A 201 14.52 36.53 -84.67
CA LYS A 201 15.04 36.72 -83.30
C LYS A 201 13.95 36.91 -82.25
N ILE A 202 12.88 37.63 -82.60
CA ILE A 202 11.72 37.76 -81.70
C ILE A 202 11.07 36.39 -81.42
N LYS A 203 10.91 35.57 -82.44
CA LYS A 203 10.37 34.21 -82.32
C LYS A 203 11.25 33.32 -81.42
N GLU A 204 12.53 33.36 -81.59
CA GLU A 204 13.54 32.64 -80.78
C GLU A 204 13.45 33.05 -79.30
N LEU A 205 13.44 34.39 -79.03
CA LEU A 205 13.29 34.89 -77.63
C LEU A 205 11.99 34.47 -76.96
N VAL A 206 10.88 34.53 -77.70
CA VAL A 206 9.58 34.14 -77.20
C VAL A 206 9.51 32.63 -76.93
N ASN A 207 10.12 31.80 -77.78
CA ASN A 207 10.27 30.37 -77.50
C ASN A 207 11.11 30.12 -76.23
N GLY A 208 12.13 30.91 -75.96
CA GLY A 208 12.86 30.87 -74.69
C GLY A 208 12.00 31.22 -73.49
N VAL A 209 11.14 32.25 -73.64
CA VAL A 209 10.12 32.59 -72.64
C VAL A 209 9.12 31.42 -72.37
N ASN A 210 8.58 30.81 -73.43
CA ASN A 210 7.66 29.66 -73.34
C ASN A 210 8.33 28.50 -72.63
N THR A 211 9.60 28.17 -72.88
CA THR A 211 10.32 27.11 -72.18
C THR A 211 10.46 27.45 -70.70
N SER A 212 10.73 28.71 -70.33
CA SER A 212 10.81 29.17 -68.95
C SER A 212 9.46 29.09 -68.27
N MET A 213 8.36 29.39 -68.98
CA MET A 213 7.02 29.28 -68.57
C MET A 213 6.58 27.81 -68.24
N ASP A 214 7.00 26.87 -69.12
CA ASP A 214 6.73 25.44 -68.90
C ASP A 214 7.44 24.92 -67.58
N ASN A 215 8.67 25.42 -67.36
CA ASN A 215 9.36 25.12 -66.06
C ASN A 215 8.59 25.68 -64.85
N VAL A 216 8.15 26.93 -64.95
CA VAL A 216 7.33 27.57 -63.91
C VAL A 216 6.01 26.79 -63.67
N GLU A 217 5.41 26.24 -64.74
CA GLU A 217 4.19 25.38 -64.60
C GLU A 217 4.49 24.10 -63.76
N ASN A 218 5.63 23.45 -64.02
CA ASN A 218 6.05 22.26 -63.31
C ASN A 218 6.38 22.56 -61.84
N ASP A 219 7.11 23.66 -61.56
CA ASP A 219 7.43 24.09 -60.20
C ASP A 219 6.16 24.43 -59.43
N THR A 220 5.18 25.01 -60.10
CA THR A 220 3.85 25.33 -59.59
C THR A 220 3.06 24.08 -59.19
N LYS A 221 3.07 23.02 -60.01
CA LYS A 221 2.47 21.74 -59.65
C LYS A 221 3.12 21.11 -58.42
N GLN A 222 4.45 21.14 -58.35
CA GLN A 222 5.18 20.63 -57.19
C GLN A 222 4.88 21.41 -55.92
N LEU A 223 4.80 22.72 -56.01
CA LEU A 223 4.43 23.58 -54.88
C LEU A 223 3.00 23.25 -54.35
N ASN A 224 2.05 23.03 -55.28
CA ASN A 224 0.67 22.64 -54.88
C ASN A 224 0.63 21.29 -54.13
N ILE A 225 1.41 20.29 -54.59
CA ILE A 225 1.54 19.00 -53.89
C ILE A 225 2.15 19.20 -52.49
N SER A 226 3.20 20.02 -52.40
CA SER A 226 3.83 20.32 -51.11
C SER A 226 2.86 21.02 -50.12
N LEU A 227 2.04 21.94 -50.64
CA LEU A 227 0.99 22.61 -49.85
C LEU A 227 -0.06 21.63 -49.30
N GLN A 228 -0.56 20.73 -50.15
CA GLN A 228 -1.49 19.68 -49.76
C GLN A 228 -0.93 18.76 -48.66
N ASN A 229 0.33 18.32 -48.83
CA ASN A 229 1.03 17.51 -47.84
C ASN A 229 1.18 18.25 -46.49
N SER A 230 1.53 19.54 -46.56
CA SER A 230 1.65 20.37 -45.35
C SER A 230 0.32 20.57 -44.63
N GLN A 231 -0.78 20.70 -45.41
CA GLN A 231 -2.12 20.81 -44.87
C GLN A 231 -2.60 19.50 -44.18
N SER A 232 -2.24 18.34 -44.77
CA SER A 232 -2.49 17.03 -44.16
C SER A 232 -1.69 16.85 -42.86
N ALA A 233 -0.41 17.24 -42.85
CA ALA A 233 0.41 17.19 -41.63
C ALA A 233 -0.12 18.12 -40.52
N LEU A 234 -0.68 19.28 -40.90
CA LEU A 234 -1.29 20.21 -39.97
C LEU A 234 -2.56 19.59 -39.31
N ASN A 235 -3.41 18.92 -40.10
CA ASN A 235 -4.59 18.23 -39.58
C ASN A 235 -4.21 17.11 -38.62
N GLU A 236 -3.22 16.30 -38.94
CA GLU A 236 -2.67 15.28 -38.02
C GLU A 236 -2.12 15.93 -36.73
N SER A 237 -1.50 17.10 -36.83
CA SER A 237 -1.06 17.84 -35.63
C SER A 237 -2.22 18.29 -34.78
N TYR A 238 -3.36 18.70 -35.35
CA TYR A 238 -4.57 19.02 -34.59
C TYR A 238 -5.15 17.82 -33.84
N GLU A 239 -5.21 16.64 -34.48
CA GLU A 239 -5.65 15.41 -33.85
C GLU A 239 -4.76 15.07 -32.65
N ASN A 240 -3.42 15.09 -32.84
CA ASN A 240 -2.46 14.84 -31.77
C ASN A 240 -2.58 15.84 -30.59
N VAL A 241 -2.90 17.09 -30.88
CA VAL A 241 -3.15 18.14 -29.86
C VAL A 241 -4.39 17.80 -29.04
N ASN A 242 -5.51 17.43 -29.70
CA ASN A 242 -6.73 17.06 -29.01
C ASN A 242 -6.55 15.80 -28.16
N ASP A 243 -5.90 14.77 -28.68
CA ASP A 243 -5.60 13.54 -27.93
C ASP A 243 -4.74 13.85 -26.69
N THR A 244 -3.80 14.78 -26.83
CA THR A 244 -2.95 15.23 -25.71
C THR A 244 -3.79 15.96 -24.65
N GLU A 245 -4.78 16.77 -25.03
CA GLU A 245 -5.73 17.40 -24.09
C GLU A 245 -6.51 16.34 -23.29
N GLU A 246 -7.02 15.30 -23.94
CA GLU A 246 -7.74 14.19 -23.28
C GLU A 246 -6.84 13.45 -22.28
N ILE A 247 -5.59 13.15 -22.66
CA ILE A 247 -4.61 12.49 -21.77
C ILE A 247 -4.37 13.34 -20.50
N PHE A 248 -4.26 14.67 -20.62
CA PHE A 248 -4.08 15.52 -19.45
C PHE A 248 -5.29 15.51 -18.52
N ASP A 249 -6.50 15.45 -19.07
CA ASP A 249 -7.71 15.34 -18.26
C ASP A 249 -7.80 13.97 -17.55
N GLU A 250 -7.41 12.87 -18.20
CA GLU A 250 -7.27 11.57 -17.56
C GLU A 250 -6.23 11.58 -16.43
N ILE A 251 -5.08 12.23 -16.65
CA ILE A 251 -4.05 12.38 -15.60
C ILE A 251 -4.63 13.11 -14.39
N LYS A 252 -5.40 14.19 -14.57
CA LYS A 252 -6.06 14.92 -13.46
C LYS A 252 -7.01 14.03 -12.68
N VAL A 253 -7.84 13.27 -13.37
CA VAL A 253 -8.79 12.33 -12.73
C VAL A 253 -8.03 11.28 -11.91
N ASN A 254 -6.97 10.71 -12.47
CA ASN A 254 -6.15 9.72 -11.79
C ASN A 254 -5.43 10.30 -10.55
N VAL A 255 -4.86 11.50 -10.66
CA VAL A 255 -4.20 12.18 -9.53
C VAL A 255 -5.20 12.49 -8.40
N ASN A 256 -6.41 12.94 -8.73
CA ASN A 256 -7.45 13.15 -7.73
C ASN A 256 -7.86 11.83 -7.06
N GLY A 257 -8.03 10.74 -7.82
CA GLY A 257 -8.31 9.41 -7.26
C GLY A 257 -7.20 8.91 -6.32
N VAL A 258 -5.95 9.19 -6.65
CA VAL A 258 -4.80 8.87 -5.80
C VAL A 258 -4.78 9.74 -4.53
N SER A 259 -5.18 11.01 -4.63
CA SER A 259 -5.33 11.90 -3.46
C SER A 259 -6.37 11.38 -2.47
N ASP A 260 -7.51 10.89 -2.96
CA ASP A 260 -8.56 10.27 -2.14
C ASP A 260 -8.05 9.01 -1.42
N ILE A 261 -7.23 8.19 -2.11
CA ILE A 261 -6.59 7.02 -1.50
C ILE A 261 -5.63 7.46 -0.38
N ASN A 262 -4.86 8.50 -0.61
CA ASN A 262 -3.92 9.01 0.39
C ASN A 262 -4.63 9.55 1.64
N GLU A 263 -5.78 10.19 1.50
CA GLU A 263 -6.64 10.59 2.62
C GLU A 263 -7.13 9.37 3.41
N LYS A 264 -7.56 8.30 2.73
CA LYS A 264 -7.95 7.04 3.38
C LYS A 264 -6.79 6.40 4.14
N ILE A 265 -5.57 6.45 3.60
CA ILE A 265 -4.36 5.97 4.28
C ILE A 265 -4.13 6.78 5.56
N SER A 266 -4.21 8.11 5.50
CA SER A 266 -4.06 8.98 6.68
C SER A 266 -5.09 8.66 7.77
N ASN A 267 -6.35 8.46 7.39
CA ASN A 267 -7.41 8.06 8.31
C ASN A 267 -7.17 6.67 8.92
N ALA A 268 -6.68 5.70 8.14
CA ALA A 268 -6.32 4.37 8.62
C ALA A 268 -5.17 4.43 9.65
N ILE A 269 -4.16 5.26 9.40
CA ILE A 269 -3.04 5.49 10.34
C ILE A 269 -3.56 6.07 11.66
N ASN A 270 -4.42 7.08 11.62
CA ASN A 270 -4.98 7.70 12.81
C ASN A 270 -5.78 6.69 13.65
N ASN A 271 -6.60 5.86 13.01
CA ASN A 271 -7.35 4.80 13.68
C ASN A 271 -6.40 3.73 14.27
N SER A 272 -5.37 3.33 13.54
CA SER A 272 -4.37 2.36 14.01
C SER A 272 -3.60 2.89 15.22
N ASN A 273 -3.26 4.17 15.26
CA ASN A 273 -2.62 4.81 16.41
C ASN A 273 -3.51 4.79 17.66
N LEU A 274 -4.83 4.96 17.50
CA LEU A 274 -5.79 4.82 18.60
C LEU A 274 -5.83 3.38 19.13
N GLU A 275 -5.86 2.39 18.24
CA GLU A 275 -5.85 0.98 18.63
C GLU A 275 -4.54 0.58 19.34
N ILE A 276 -3.40 1.05 18.86
CA ILE A 276 -2.10 0.83 19.50
C ILE A 276 -2.08 1.41 20.91
N LYS A 277 -2.64 2.59 21.11
CA LYS A 277 -2.76 3.19 22.44
C LYS A 277 -3.63 2.34 23.36
N ASN A 278 -4.74 1.78 22.86
CA ASN A 278 -5.59 0.88 23.61
C ASN A 278 -4.86 -0.42 23.97
N ILE A 279 -4.09 -1.00 23.05
CA ILE A 279 -3.26 -2.19 23.29
C ILE A 279 -2.23 -1.88 24.39
N SER A 280 -1.54 -0.75 24.31
CA SER A 280 -0.56 -0.33 25.33
C SER A 280 -1.19 -0.22 26.72
N ASN A 281 -2.35 0.41 26.83
CA ASN A 281 -3.10 0.51 28.09
C ASN A 281 -3.49 -0.87 28.61
N ASN A 282 -3.96 -1.76 27.75
CA ASN A 282 -4.34 -3.12 28.14
C ASN A 282 -3.16 -3.94 28.66
N ILE A 283 -1.97 -3.77 28.06
CA ILE A 283 -0.73 -4.42 28.53
C ILE A 283 -0.32 -3.87 29.89
N GLU A 284 -0.41 -2.56 30.09
CA GLU A 284 -0.12 -1.95 31.41
C GLU A 284 -1.07 -2.51 32.48
N HIS A 285 -2.36 -2.58 32.21
CA HIS A 285 -3.33 -3.20 33.10
C HIS A 285 -3.01 -4.69 33.35
N SER A 286 -2.69 -5.44 32.30
CA SER A 286 -2.31 -6.86 32.42
C SER A 286 -1.08 -7.04 33.29
N THR A 287 -0.08 -6.17 33.15
CA THR A 287 1.14 -6.22 33.99
C THR A 287 0.82 -6.06 35.47
N LYS A 288 -0.11 -5.15 35.82
CA LYS A 288 -0.57 -4.99 37.20
C LYS A 288 -1.27 -6.25 37.74
N TYR A 289 -2.04 -6.96 36.88
CA TYR A 289 -2.62 -8.25 37.25
C TYR A 289 -1.54 -9.33 37.47
N TYR A 290 -0.54 -9.39 36.63
CA TYR A 290 0.57 -10.35 36.77
C TYR A 290 1.35 -10.14 38.06
N ASP A 291 1.61 -8.89 38.45
CA ASP A 291 2.29 -8.56 39.71
C ASP A 291 1.43 -9.01 40.92
N ARG A 292 0.11 -8.86 40.85
CA ARG A 292 -0.83 -9.34 41.87
C ARG A 292 -0.82 -10.88 41.98
N VAL A 293 -0.93 -11.58 40.84
CA VAL A 293 -0.86 -13.05 40.82
C VAL A 293 0.46 -13.56 41.39
N THR A 294 1.58 -12.91 41.07
CA THR A 294 2.89 -13.25 41.63
C THR A 294 2.89 -13.09 43.17
N SER A 295 2.26 -12.04 43.70
CA SER A 295 2.08 -11.85 45.14
C SER A 295 1.23 -12.95 45.76
N ASP A 296 0.12 -13.33 45.10
CA ASP A 296 -0.77 -14.39 45.57
C ASP A 296 -0.07 -15.77 45.60
N ILE A 297 0.75 -16.07 44.59
CA ILE A 297 1.60 -17.27 44.55
C ILE A 297 2.58 -17.29 45.73
N ASN A 298 3.23 -16.17 46.04
CA ASN A 298 4.11 -16.09 47.20
C ASN A 298 3.39 -16.31 48.53
N ASN A 299 2.18 -15.78 48.65
CA ASN A 299 1.33 -16.02 49.80
C ASN A 299 0.92 -17.50 49.93
N LEU A 300 0.57 -18.14 48.81
CA LEU A 300 0.27 -19.58 48.76
C LEU A 300 1.48 -20.41 49.17
N ASN A 301 2.68 -20.11 48.67
CA ASN A 301 3.92 -20.78 49.07
C ASN A 301 4.16 -20.67 50.57
N THR A 302 3.92 -19.48 51.17
CA THR A 302 4.04 -19.28 52.61
C THR A 302 3.04 -20.12 53.38
N GLN A 303 1.77 -20.18 52.93
CA GLN A 303 0.73 -21.02 53.57
C GLN A 303 1.05 -22.51 53.48
N LEU A 304 1.57 -22.99 52.34
CA LEU A 304 2.01 -24.38 52.16
C LEU A 304 3.14 -24.72 53.12
N THR A 305 4.14 -23.86 53.23
CA THR A 305 5.24 -24.04 54.19
C THR A 305 4.71 -24.17 55.63
N HIS A 306 3.73 -23.33 56.00
CA HIS A 306 3.10 -23.41 57.34
C HIS A 306 2.30 -24.68 57.55
N LYS A 307 1.57 -25.13 56.53
CA LYS A 307 0.85 -26.43 56.59
C LYS A 307 1.82 -27.60 56.73
N GLY A 308 2.95 -27.59 55.99
CA GLY A 308 4.00 -28.61 56.13
C GLY A 308 4.50 -28.76 57.56
N ILE A 309 4.73 -27.63 58.26
CA ILE A 309 5.13 -27.64 59.66
C ILE A 309 4.01 -28.28 60.53
N ILE A 310 2.77 -27.90 60.32
CA ILE A 310 1.63 -28.49 61.09
C ILE A 310 1.54 -29.99 60.84
N PHE A 311 1.72 -30.49 59.62
CA PHE A 311 1.70 -31.93 59.33
C PHE A 311 2.87 -32.66 59.98
N GLU A 312 4.06 -32.04 60.04
CA GLU A 312 5.23 -32.58 60.75
C GLU A 312 4.91 -32.70 62.28
N ASP A 313 4.34 -31.67 62.90
CA ASP A 313 3.94 -31.67 64.29
C ASP A 313 2.88 -32.75 64.58
N ILE A 314 1.85 -32.91 63.70
CA ILE A 314 0.83 -33.98 63.83
C ILE A 314 1.52 -35.35 63.72
N ASN A 315 2.40 -35.56 62.74
CA ASN A 315 3.08 -36.84 62.59
C ASN A 315 3.95 -37.16 63.82
N ASN A 316 4.74 -36.21 64.33
CA ASN A 316 5.53 -36.38 65.52
C ASN A 316 4.66 -36.72 66.74
N PHE A 317 3.51 -36.07 66.90
CA PHE A 317 2.54 -36.38 67.98
C PHE A 317 1.99 -37.84 67.86
N LEU A 318 1.58 -38.25 66.66
CA LEU A 318 1.07 -39.59 66.40
C LEU A 318 2.17 -40.67 66.60
N GLU A 319 3.43 -40.36 66.31
CA GLU A 319 4.56 -41.26 66.60
C GLU A 319 4.76 -41.49 68.10
N GLN A 320 4.56 -40.47 68.92
CA GLN A 320 4.70 -40.56 70.38
C GLN A 320 3.55 -41.31 71.03
N MET A 321 2.38 -41.40 70.40
CA MET A 321 1.20 -42.05 70.97
C MET A 321 1.38 -43.58 71.09
N ASN A 322 2.06 -44.27 70.17
CA ASN A 322 2.28 -45.71 70.24
C ASN A 322 3.14 -46.16 71.45
N PRO A 323 4.26 -45.55 71.75
CA PRO A 323 5.04 -45.83 72.96
C PRO A 323 4.24 -45.56 74.23
N LEU A 324 3.40 -44.50 74.22
CA LEU A 324 2.57 -44.17 75.40
C LEU A 324 1.52 -45.25 75.67
N ILE A 325 0.87 -45.74 74.64
CA ILE A 325 -0.10 -46.84 74.72
C ILE A 325 0.56 -48.11 75.22
N ASN A 326 1.76 -48.47 74.67
CA ASN A 326 2.50 -49.63 75.10
C ASN A 326 2.85 -49.54 76.62
N SER A 327 3.27 -48.34 77.09
CA SER A 327 3.59 -48.08 78.49
C SER A 327 2.35 -48.19 79.40
N ILE A 328 1.17 -47.86 78.89
CA ILE A 328 -0.07 -48.05 79.59
C ILE A 328 -0.46 -49.52 79.72
N VAL A 329 -0.27 -50.29 78.66
CA VAL A 329 -0.49 -51.75 78.65
C VAL A 329 0.49 -52.44 79.60
N GLU A 330 1.76 -52.18 79.52
CA GLU A 330 2.81 -52.73 80.42
C GLU A 330 2.63 -52.40 81.88
N LYS A 331 1.98 -51.35 82.31
CA LYS A 331 1.68 -51.00 83.69
C LYS A 331 0.47 -51.69 84.24
N HIS A 332 -0.36 -52.26 83.39
CA HIS A 332 -1.60 -52.93 83.84
C HIS A 332 -1.50 -54.45 83.56
N GLU A 333 -0.45 -54.95 82.93
CA GLU A 333 -0.01 -56.37 83.02
C GLU A 333 0.74 -56.58 84.32
#